data_dc6454e2fd10c883f225f086550166e9
#
_entry.id   dc6454e2fd10c883f225f086550166e9
#
_cell.length_a   1.000
_cell.length_b   1.000
_cell.length_c   1.000
_cell.angle_alpha   90.00
_cell.angle_beta   90.00
_cell.angle_gamma   90.00
#
_symmetry.space_group_name_H-M   'P 1'
#
loop_
_entity.id
_entity.type
_entity.pdbx_description
1 polymer ?
#
loop_
_entity_poly.entity_id
_entity_poly.type
_entity_poly.pdbx_seq_one_letter_code
_entity_poly.pdbx_strand_id
1 'polypeptide(L)'
;MKDYKMKNYDENNIFNKILKNEVKCEKIHENQDNLSFNDINKQAPVHVLTIPKNKYANFNSFAKNASDKEISSFFRSILEVAEKMQIEESGFRVIINCGPDSNQEVPHLHAHVLGGKNLGTLLG
;
A
#
# COMPACT_ATOMS: atom_id res chain seq x y z
N MET A 1 -18.67 -14.62 3.60
CA MET A 1 -17.89 -13.44 3.93
C MET A 1 -16.41 -13.60 3.71
N LYS A 2 -15.80 -14.69 4.17
CA LYS A 2 -14.38 -14.86 3.89
C LYS A 2 -14.06 -14.94 2.40
N ASP A 3 -15.02 -15.31 1.56
CA ASP A 3 -14.81 -15.35 0.12
C ASP A 3 -14.99 -13.99 -0.55
N TYR A 4 -15.49 -12.99 0.18
CA TYR A 4 -15.78 -11.68 -0.38
C TYR A 4 -14.55 -11.06 -1.03
N LYS A 5 -13.41 -11.09 -0.34
CA LYS A 5 -12.18 -10.47 -0.83
C LYS A 5 -11.67 -11.11 -2.12
N MET A 6 -11.95 -12.40 -2.33
CA MET A 6 -11.52 -13.11 -3.52
C MET A 6 -12.55 -13.02 -4.66
N LYS A 7 -13.83 -12.94 -4.31
CA LYS A 7 -14.92 -12.98 -5.28
C LYS A 7 -14.83 -11.84 -6.29
N ASN A 8 -14.45 -10.64 -5.84
CA ASN A 8 -14.39 -9.45 -6.68
C ASN A 8 -12.97 -9.01 -6.97
N TYR A 9 -11.99 -9.86 -6.70
CA TYR A 9 -10.59 -9.49 -6.84
C TYR A 9 -10.11 -9.81 -8.26
N ASP A 10 -9.50 -8.81 -8.90
CA ASP A 10 -8.90 -8.96 -10.22
C ASP A 10 -7.49 -9.55 -10.07
N GLU A 11 -7.36 -10.84 -10.38
CA GLU A 11 -6.08 -11.55 -10.27
C GLU A 11 -5.01 -11.01 -11.21
N ASN A 12 -5.41 -10.23 -12.22
CA ASN A 12 -4.48 -9.73 -13.23
C ASN A 12 -3.91 -8.36 -12.90
N ASN A 13 -4.20 -7.82 -11.72
CA ASN A 13 -3.65 -6.52 -11.35
C ASN A 13 -2.13 -6.62 -11.14
N ILE A 14 -1.45 -5.49 -11.36
CA ILE A 14 0.01 -5.44 -11.34
C ILE A 14 0.59 -5.80 -9.97
N PHE A 15 -0.09 -5.43 -8.87
CA PHE A 15 0.43 -5.72 -7.53
C PHE A 15 0.35 -7.21 -7.22
N ASN A 16 -0.70 -7.89 -7.68
CA ASN A 16 -0.77 -9.34 -7.53
C ASN A 16 0.34 -10.02 -8.32
N LYS A 17 0.67 -9.50 -9.49
CA LYS A 17 1.78 -10.02 -10.30
C LYS A 17 3.11 -9.82 -9.59
N ILE A 18 3.30 -8.69 -8.91
CA ILE A 18 4.49 -8.47 -8.10
C ILE A 18 4.58 -9.50 -6.96
N LEU A 19 3.46 -9.73 -6.27
CA LEU A 19 3.43 -10.71 -5.18
C LEU A 19 3.73 -12.13 -5.66
N LYS A 20 3.39 -12.45 -6.90
CA LYS A 20 3.68 -13.76 -7.51
C LYS A 20 5.06 -13.82 -8.16
N ASN A 21 5.85 -12.77 -8.04
CA ASN A 21 7.18 -12.66 -8.65
C ASN A 21 7.16 -12.70 -10.17
N GLU A 22 6.04 -12.35 -10.78
CA GLU A 22 5.92 -12.26 -12.24
C GLU A 22 6.41 -10.91 -12.75
N VAL A 23 6.41 -9.88 -11.89
CA VAL A 23 6.90 -8.54 -12.19
C VAL A 23 7.84 -8.14 -11.06
N LYS A 24 8.99 -7.59 -11.41
CA LYS A 24 9.99 -7.17 -10.43
C LYS A 24 9.61 -5.82 -9.81
N CYS A 25 10.02 -5.63 -8.57
CA CYS A 25 9.90 -4.35 -7.87
C CYS A 25 11.14 -4.11 -7.03
N GLU A 26 11.34 -2.87 -6.64
CA GLU A 26 12.44 -2.52 -5.74
C GLU A 26 11.92 -2.56 -4.30
N LYS A 27 12.17 -3.67 -3.62
CA LYS A 27 11.65 -3.91 -2.26
C LYS A 27 12.33 -2.99 -1.24
N ILE A 28 11.52 -2.42 -0.36
CA ILE A 28 11.97 -1.62 0.77
C ILE A 28 11.80 -2.39 2.08
N HIS A 29 10.68 -3.10 2.23
CA HIS A 29 10.34 -3.83 3.44
C HIS A 29 9.40 -4.97 3.11
N GLU A 30 9.55 -6.07 3.84
CA GLU A 30 8.64 -7.22 3.65
C GLU A 30 8.53 -7.97 4.96
N ASN A 31 7.32 -8.39 5.29
CA ASN A 31 7.08 -9.31 6.40
C ASN A 31 6.06 -10.36 5.95
N GLN A 32 5.55 -11.13 6.91
CA GLN A 32 4.61 -12.21 6.59
C GLN A 32 3.34 -11.69 5.91
N ASP A 33 2.86 -10.52 6.29
CA ASP A 33 1.56 -10.01 5.87
C ASP A 33 1.63 -8.94 4.79
N ASN A 34 2.78 -8.28 4.61
CA ASN A 34 2.86 -7.08 3.77
C ASN A 34 4.14 -7.04 2.96
N LEU A 35 4.09 -6.30 1.85
CA LEU A 35 5.24 -5.98 1.02
C LEU A 35 5.24 -4.48 0.76
N SER A 36 6.41 -3.87 0.88
CA SER A 36 6.59 -2.44 0.56
C SER A 36 7.68 -2.30 -0.48
N PHE A 37 7.43 -1.46 -1.50
CA PHE A 37 8.36 -1.28 -2.61
C PHE A 37 8.24 0.14 -3.17
N ASN A 38 9.30 0.59 -3.84
CA ASN A 38 9.29 1.92 -4.44
C ASN A 38 8.29 2.01 -5.58
N ASP A 39 7.54 3.12 -5.60
CA ASP A 39 6.71 3.45 -6.76
C ASP A 39 7.63 3.89 -7.90
N ILE A 40 7.44 3.34 -9.09
CA ILE A 40 8.26 3.70 -10.25
C ILE A 40 7.94 5.11 -10.75
N ASN A 41 6.75 5.63 -10.45
CA ASN A 41 6.34 6.98 -10.80
C ASN A 41 6.30 7.86 -9.55
N LYS A 42 7.48 8.13 -8.98
CA LYS A 42 7.57 8.85 -7.72
C LYS A 42 6.98 10.25 -7.81
N GLN A 43 6.06 10.57 -6.89
CA GLN A 43 5.46 11.90 -6.77
C GLN A 43 6.16 12.75 -5.72
N ALA A 44 7.14 12.19 -5.02
CA ALA A 44 7.92 12.86 -3.99
C ALA A 44 9.29 12.19 -3.94
N PRO A 45 10.31 12.80 -3.29
CA PRO A 45 11.63 12.18 -3.17
C PRO A 45 11.56 10.79 -2.56
N VAL A 46 10.67 10.59 -1.57
CA VAL A 46 10.34 9.27 -1.06
C VAL A 46 8.90 8.96 -1.46
N HIS A 47 8.69 7.88 -2.16
CA HIS A 47 7.36 7.41 -2.55
C HIS A 47 7.37 5.90 -2.57
N VAL A 48 6.89 5.29 -1.49
CA VAL A 48 6.88 3.85 -1.31
C VAL A 48 5.43 3.40 -1.22
N LEU A 49 5.14 2.24 -1.81
CA LEU A 49 3.83 1.61 -1.72
C LEU A 49 3.90 0.46 -0.72
N THR A 50 2.91 0.38 0.17
CA THR A 50 2.76 -0.76 1.07
C THR A 50 1.47 -1.48 0.72
N ILE A 51 1.57 -2.78 0.47
CA ILE A 51 0.42 -3.61 0.11
C ILE A 51 0.32 -4.81 1.04
N PRO A 52 -0.91 -5.25 1.36
CA PRO A 52 -1.07 -6.55 2.02
C PRO A 52 -0.82 -7.67 1.02
N LYS A 53 -0.34 -8.80 1.51
CA LYS A 53 -0.11 -9.97 0.65
C LYS A 53 -1.40 -10.69 0.30
N ASN A 54 -2.41 -10.61 1.17
CA ASN A 54 -3.72 -11.17 0.86
C ASN A 54 -4.49 -10.28 -0.12
N LYS A 55 -5.47 -10.88 -0.76
CA LYS A 55 -6.16 -10.29 -1.92
C LYS A 55 -7.31 -9.39 -1.49
N TYR A 56 -6.99 -8.20 -1.05
CA TYR A 56 -7.97 -7.17 -0.73
C TYR A 56 -7.97 -6.12 -1.84
N ALA A 57 -9.10 -5.96 -2.51
CA ALA A 57 -9.19 -5.06 -3.65
C ALA A 57 -9.08 -3.59 -3.25
N ASN A 58 -9.53 -3.23 -2.06
CA ASN A 58 -9.57 -1.84 -1.62
C ASN A 58 -9.69 -1.75 -0.11
N PHE A 59 -9.75 -0.51 0.37
CA PHE A 59 -9.92 -0.21 1.80
C PHE A 59 -11.15 -0.93 2.39
N ASN A 60 -12.28 -0.88 1.69
CA ASN A 60 -13.52 -1.44 2.21
C ASN A 60 -13.42 -2.95 2.44
N SER A 61 -12.86 -3.65 1.46
CA SER A 61 -12.67 -5.09 1.54
C SER A 61 -11.75 -5.45 2.71
N PHE A 62 -10.67 -4.69 2.86
CA PHE A 62 -9.69 -4.90 3.93
C PHE A 62 -10.30 -4.66 5.31
N ALA A 63 -10.97 -3.52 5.48
CA ALA A 63 -11.54 -3.17 6.77
C ALA A 63 -12.65 -4.14 7.20
N LYS A 64 -13.38 -4.69 6.23
CA LYS A 64 -14.45 -5.63 6.53
C LYS A 64 -13.95 -7.05 6.85
N ASN A 65 -12.92 -7.50 6.15
CA ASN A 65 -12.58 -8.93 6.12
C ASN A 65 -11.23 -9.29 6.72
N ALA A 66 -10.32 -8.32 6.88
CA ALA A 66 -9.00 -8.62 7.43
C ALA A 66 -9.09 -8.90 8.92
N SER A 67 -8.17 -9.73 9.41
CA SER A 67 -8.05 -9.96 10.84
C SER A 67 -7.46 -8.73 11.53
N ASP A 68 -7.64 -8.65 12.85
CA ASP A 68 -7.03 -7.58 13.63
C ASP A 68 -5.52 -7.57 13.45
N LYS A 69 -4.91 -8.76 13.38
CA LYS A 69 -3.48 -8.87 13.17
C LYS A 69 -3.06 -8.31 11.82
N GLU A 70 -3.81 -8.59 10.77
CA GLU A 70 -3.51 -8.05 9.44
C GLU A 70 -3.61 -6.54 9.42
N ILE A 71 -4.63 -5.98 10.07
CA ILE A 71 -4.83 -4.54 10.12
C ILE A 71 -3.68 -3.87 10.87
N SER A 72 -3.35 -4.38 12.06
CA SER A 72 -2.25 -3.78 12.82
C SER A 72 -0.92 -3.94 12.12
N SER A 73 -0.67 -5.09 11.51
CA SER A 73 0.56 -5.36 10.77
C SER A 73 0.73 -4.39 9.61
N PHE A 74 -0.37 -4.09 8.91
CA PHE A 74 -0.34 -3.16 7.77
C PHE A 74 0.16 -1.77 8.20
N PHE A 75 -0.43 -1.24 9.26
CA PHE A 75 -0.05 0.10 9.75
C PHE A 75 1.35 0.11 10.34
N ARG A 76 1.76 -0.96 11.03
CA ARG A 76 3.12 -1.04 11.56
C ARG A 76 4.16 -1.12 10.44
N SER A 77 3.82 -1.81 9.35
CA SER A 77 4.71 -1.85 8.17
C SER A 77 4.91 -0.46 7.57
N ILE A 78 3.86 0.37 7.55
CA ILE A 78 3.97 1.74 7.07
C ILE A 78 4.98 2.52 7.91
N LEU A 79 4.92 2.39 9.24
CA LEU A 79 5.89 3.05 10.10
C LEU A 79 7.31 2.55 9.83
N GLU A 80 7.48 1.25 9.65
CA GLU A 80 8.80 0.69 9.37
C GLU A 80 9.38 1.23 8.06
N VAL A 81 8.52 1.45 7.06
CA VAL A 81 8.95 2.10 5.83
C VAL A 81 9.43 3.52 6.11
N ALA A 82 8.65 4.29 6.87
CA ALA A 82 9.04 5.66 7.20
C ALA A 82 10.38 5.71 7.95
N GLU A 83 10.61 4.76 8.84
CA GLU A 83 11.88 4.66 9.58
C GLU A 83 13.03 4.33 8.65
N LYS A 84 12.84 3.33 7.78
CA LYS A 84 13.89 2.92 6.82
C LYS A 84 14.24 4.05 5.86
N MET A 85 13.25 4.80 5.42
CA MET A 85 13.46 5.90 4.49
C MET A 85 13.86 7.20 5.19
N GLN A 86 13.98 7.17 6.52
CA GLN A 86 14.45 8.31 7.33
C GLN A 86 13.55 9.55 7.18
N ILE A 87 12.23 9.32 7.11
CA ILE A 87 11.25 10.40 7.02
C ILE A 87 10.32 10.46 8.23
N GLU A 88 10.54 9.61 9.25
CA GLU A 88 9.59 9.56 10.37
C GLU A 88 9.57 10.85 11.18
N GLU A 89 10.73 11.50 11.36
CA GLU A 89 10.82 12.72 12.17
C GLU A 89 10.47 13.97 11.37
N SER A 90 10.95 14.07 10.13
CA SER A 90 10.63 15.21 9.28
C SER A 90 9.16 15.22 8.87
N GLY A 91 8.55 14.04 8.84
CA GLY A 91 7.14 13.91 8.53
C GLY A 91 6.89 13.26 7.19
N PHE A 92 5.73 12.65 7.08
CA PHE A 92 5.34 11.96 5.86
C PHE A 92 3.83 11.94 5.75
N ARG A 93 3.34 11.62 4.56
CA ARG A 93 1.92 11.52 4.31
C ARG A 93 1.60 10.10 3.88
N VAL A 94 0.49 9.57 4.41
CA VAL A 94 -0.03 8.26 4.00
C VAL A 94 -1.33 8.50 3.26
N ILE A 95 -1.41 7.99 2.03
CA ILE A 95 -2.60 8.12 1.21
C ILE A 95 -3.09 6.75 0.82
N ILE A 96 -4.38 6.48 1.09
CA ILE A 96 -5.06 5.28 0.63
C ILE A 96 -6.24 5.73 -0.22
N ASN A 97 -6.20 5.41 -1.51
CA ASN A 97 -7.30 5.71 -2.42
C ASN A 97 -8.24 4.52 -2.46
N CYS A 98 -9.54 4.79 -2.38
CA CYS A 98 -10.56 3.74 -2.43
C CYS A 98 -11.65 4.15 -3.41
N GLY A 99 -11.78 3.40 -4.49
CA GLY A 99 -12.85 3.57 -5.45
C GLY A 99 -12.63 4.66 -6.48
N PRO A 100 -13.66 4.89 -7.33
CA PRO A 100 -13.50 5.75 -8.51
C PRO A 100 -13.26 7.22 -8.18
N ASP A 101 -13.96 7.76 -7.19
CA ASP A 101 -13.84 9.19 -6.88
C ASP A 101 -12.46 9.57 -6.35
N SER A 102 -11.71 8.61 -5.82
CA SER A 102 -10.34 8.84 -5.37
C SER A 102 -9.32 8.53 -6.45
N ASN A 103 -9.77 8.04 -7.61
CA ASN A 103 -8.90 7.61 -8.69
C ASN A 103 -8.01 6.43 -8.29
N GLN A 104 -8.60 5.43 -7.64
CA GLN A 104 -7.87 4.21 -7.35
C GLN A 104 -7.58 3.48 -8.67
N GLU A 105 -6.30 3.43 -9.05
CA GLU A 105 -5.91 2.88 -10.36
C GLU A 105 -5.71 1.37 -10.33
N VAL A 106 -5.18 0.84 -9.23
CA VAL A 106 -4.89 -0.59 -9.12
C VAL A 106 -5.87 -1.21 -8.13
N PRO A 107 -6.61 -2.24 -8.54
CA PRO A 107 -7.61 -2.88 -7.66
C PRO A 107 -6.97 -3.89 -6.69
N HIS A 108 -6.02 -3.41 -5.92
CA HIS A 108 -5.39 -4.08 -4.79
C HIS A 108 -5.04 -3.01 -3.79
N LEU A 109 -5.49 -3.16 -2.54
CA LEU A 109 -5.26 -2.16 -1.50
C LEU A 109 -3.79 -1.77 -1.45
N HIS A 110 -3.54 -0.48 -1.43
CA HIS A 110 -2.17 0.02 -1.27
C HIS A 110 -2.19 1.37 -0.58
N ALA A 111 -1.17 1.59 0.24
CA ALA A 111 -0.93 2.86 0.91
C ALA A 111 0.30 3.50 0.26
N HIS A 112 0.14 4.75 -0.16
CA HIS A 112 1.28 5.58 -0.59
C HIS A 112 1.93 6.16 0.65
N VAL A 113 3.24 6.02 0.78
CA VAL A 113 4.01 6.64 1.85
C VAL A 113 4.93 7.65 1.18
N LEU A 114 4.68 8.93 1.42
CA LEU A 114 5.33 10.02 0.71
C LEU A 114 6.03 10.96 1.68
N GLY A 115 7.23 11.38 1.32
CA GLY A 115 8.00 12.29 2.16
C GLY A 115 9.25 12.77 1.47
N GLY A 116 10.16 13.32 2.27
CA GLY A 116 11.44 13.82 1.76
C GLY A 116 11.39 15.29 1.38
N LYS A 117 10.23 15.93 1.47
CA LYS A 117 10.05 17.37 1.30
C LYS A 117 8.68 17.76 1.84
N ASN A 118 8.45 19.06 1.97
CA ASN A 118 7.11 19.55 2.29
C ASN A 118 6.18 19.25 1.11
N LEU A 119 5.11 18.51 1.38
CA LEU A 119 4.19 18.05 0.33
C LEU A 119 3.09 19.05 0.00
N GLY A 120 3.05 20.17 0.71
CA GLY A 120 2.04 21.19 0.46
C GLY A 120 0.71 20.89 1.10
N THR A 121 -0.36 21.46 0.53
CA THR A 121 -1.71 21.30 1.08
C THR A 121 -2.22 19.87 0.88
N LEU A 122 -3.33 19.55 1.55
CA LEU A 122 -3.87 18.18 1.60
C LEU A 122 -4.12 17.60 0.20
N LEU A 123 -4.69 18.36 -0.69
CA LEU A 123 -5.03 17.86 -2.03
C LEU A 123 -4.12 18.43 -3.14
N GLY A 124 -2.98 18.95 -2.78
CA GLY A 124 -2.04 19.50 -3.76
C GLY A 124 -2.03 20.99 -3.77
#